data_e31771d1bf7351c46945f27263ab0110
#
_entry.id   e31771d1bf7351c46945f27263ab0110
#
_cell.length_a   1.000
_cell.length_b   1.000
_cell.length_c   1.000
_cell.angle_alpha   90.00
_cell.angle_beta   90.00
_cell.angle_gamma   90.00
#
_symmetry.space_group_name_H-M   'P 1'
#
loop_
_entity.id
_entity.type
_entity.pdbx_description
1 polymer ?
#
loop_
_entity_poly.entity_id
_entity_poly.type
_entity_poly.pdbx_seq_one_letter_code
_entity_poly.pdbx_strand_id
1 'polypeptide(L)'
;MDEEIKTANPLGYKKISKLLRSLAIPAIIANLVNALYNVVDQIFIGQGIGYLGNAATNIAFPITTICLAIGLTLGIGGASNFNLELGRGNPEKSKHTAGTAASTLIIIGIILCITIRIFLEPLMISFGATDKILQYSMEYTGITSYGIPFLLFSIGANPLVRADGNARYSMIAIIVGAVLNTILDPLFMFVFHWGIAGAAWATVISQVVSASLLLVYFPRFKSVKFSLNDFIPQIHYLKKIISLGFASFIYQFSNMIVLITTNNLLKLYGAKSPYGSDIPIAVFGIVMKINVIFIAIVLGLVQGAQPIFGFNYGAKNYHRVRETMRLLLKVTFCIASILFVIFQVFPRQIISLFGEGEELYFSFATRYMRIFLLFISLNSIQVSIATFFPSIGKAIKGATVSLAKQILFLFPLLLILPRFFGLEGVIYATPVTDLLAFSVAITFLIHEFKHMPKD
;
A
#
# COMPACT_ATOMS: atom_id res chain seq x y z
N MET A 1 13.62 26.24 24.24
CA MET A 1 13.03 25.97 22.88
C MET A 1 13.01 24.48 22.53
N ASP A 2 14.11 23.73 22.58
CA ASP A 2 14.11 22.29 22.25
C ASP A 2 13.34 21.41 23.26
N GLU A 3 13.33 21.74 24.55
CA GLU A 3 12.55 21.02 25.57
C GLU A 3 11.05 21.35 25.52
N GLU A 4 10.70 22.60 25.26
CA GLU A 4 9.29 23.00 25.11
C GLU A 4 8.60 22.34 23.91
N ILE A 5 9.32 22.18 22.80
CA ILE A 5 8.80 21.47 21.61
C ILE A 5 8.58 19.99 21.90
N LYS A 6 9.50 19.36 22.63
CA LYS A 6 9.40 17.94 23.03
C LYS A 6 8.21 17.68 23.94
N THR A 7 7.86 18.64 24.79
CA THR A 7 6.75 18.51 25.76
C THR A 7 5.41 18.97 25.23
N ALA A 8 5.37 19.82 24.20
CA ALA A 8 4.13 20.35 23.62
C ALA A 8 3.37 19.32 22.76
N ASN A 9 4.09 18.42 22.03
CA ASN A 9 3.47 17.44 21.15
C ASN A 9 3.45 16.04 21.77
N PRO A 10 2.30 15.36 21.83
CA PRO A 10 2.17 14.00 22.35
C PRO A 10 3.17 12.99 21.79
N LEU A 11 3.62 13.15 20.53
CA LEU A 11 4.64 12.29 19.90
C LEU A 11 6.00 12.37 20.60
N GLY A 12 6.33 13.51 21.25
CA GLY A 12 7.58 13.74 21.95
C GLY A 12 7.67 13.18 23.37
N TYR A 13 6.53 13.08 24.10
CA TYR A 13 6.57 12.74 25.53
C TYR A 13 5.75 11.52 25.94
N LYS A 14 4.65 11.20 25.24
CA LYS A 14 3.82 10.04 25.63
C LYS A 14 4.58 8.73 25.49
N LYS A 15 4.23 7.72 26.32
CA LYS A 15 4.80 6.37 26.26
C LYS A 15 4.65 5.77 24.86
N ILE A 16 5.76 5.29 24.29
CA ILE A 16 5.81 4.81 22.89
C ILE A 16 4.83 3.67 22.62
N SER A 17 4.70 2.72 23.56
CA SER A 17 3.74 1.61 23.41
C SER A 17 2.28 2.09 23.31
N LYS A 18 1.91 3.16 24.04
CA LYS A 18 0.58 3.76 24.00
C LYS A 18 0.35 4.54 22.69
N LEU A 19 1.38 5.26 22.22
CA LEU A 19 1.36 5.98 20.96
C LEU A 19 1.25 5.01 19.78
N LEU A 20 2.14 4.01 19.72
CA LEU A 20 2.14 3.02 18.65
C LEU A 20 0.77 2.33 18.55
N ARG A 21 0.21 1.88 19.68
CA ARG A 21 -1.12 1.25 19.69
C ARG A 21 -2.21 2.19 19.19
N SER A 22 -2.20 3.45 19.63
CA SER A 22 -3.25 4.44 19.25
C SER A 22 -3.20 4.85 17.77
N LEU A 23 -2.04 4.74 17.12
CA LEU A 23 -1.85 5.08 15.72
C LEU A 23 -1.92 3.84 14.81
N ALA A 24 -1.37 2.70 15.26
CA ALA A 24 -1.28 1.49 14.46
C ALA A 24 -2.62 0.74 14.35
N ILE A 25 -3.38 0.60 15.44
CA ILE A 25 -4.66 -0.13 15.39
C ILE A 25 -5.62 0.47 14.37
N PRO A 26 -5.89 1.79 14.36
CA PRO A 26 -6.71 2.39 13.32
C PRO A 26 -6.17 2.18 11.91
N ALA A 27 -4.84 2.26 11.72
CA ALA A 27 -4.24 2.05 10.41
C ALA A 27 -4.37 0.59 9.94
N ILE A 28 -4.23 -0.40 10.83
CA ILE A 28 -4.47 -1.81 10.53
C ILE A 28 -5.91 -2.03 10.10
N ILE A 29 -6.87 -1.53 10.87
CA ILE A 29 -8.30 -1.67 10.55
C ILE A 29 -8.61 -1.03 9.19
N ALA A 30 -8.10 0.18 8.93
CA ALA A 30 -8.28 0.86 7.65
C ALA A 30 -7.73 0.05 6.46
N ASN A 31 -6.51 -0.50 6.60
CA ASN A 31 -5.90 -1.30 5.54
C ASN A 31 -6.64 -2.63 5.32
N LEU A 32 -7.10 -3.29 6.40
CA LEU A 32 -7.89 -4.52 6.30
C LEU A 32 -9.23 -4.27 5.63
N VAL A 33 -9.94 -3.22 6.02
CA VAL A 33 -11.22 -2.85 5.41
C VAL A 33 -11.01 -2.51 3.93
N ASN A 34 -9.95 -1.78 3.60
CA ASN A 34 -9.60 -1.47 2.20
C ASN A 34 -9.28 -2.72 1.37
N ALA A 35 -8.60 -3.71 1.96
CA ALA A 35 -8.32 -4.98 1.28
C ALA A 35 -9.60 -5.80 1.05
N LEU A 36 -10.49 -5.83 2.04
CA LEU A 36 -11.73 -6.60 1.97
C LEU A 36 -12.74 -6.00 1.00
N TYR A 37 -12.92 -4.67 1.01
CA TYR A 37 -13.91 -4.05 0.13
C TYR A 37 -13.56 -4.27 -1.35
N ASN A 38 -12.28 -4.23 -1.73
CA ASN A 38 -11.85 -4.52 -3.10
C ASN A 38 -12.27 -5.92 -3.56
N VAL A 39 -12.28 -6.91 -2.64
CA VAL A 39 -12.73 -8.26 -2.96
C VAL A 39 -14.25 -8.30 -3.12
N VAL A 40 -14.99 -7.60 -2.26
CA VAL A 40 -16.46 -7.53 -2.28
C VAL A 40 -16.96 -6.86 -3.57
N ASP A 41 -16.35 -5.73 -3.95
CA ASP A 41 -16.65 -5.02 -5.21
C ASP A 41 -16.50 -5.96 -6.43
N GLN A 42 -15.39 -6.71 -6.52
CA GLN A 42 -15.18 -7.67 -7.59
C GLN A 42 -16.20 -8.81 -7.59
N ILE A 43 -16.70 -9.23 -6.43
CA ILE A 43 -17.76 -10.23 -6.32
C ILE A 43 -19.07 -9.67 -6.90
N PHE A 44 -19.47 -8.46 -6.55
CA PHE A 44 -20.69 -7.83 -7.06
C PHE A 44 -20.63 -7.63 -8.59
N ILE A 45 -19.50 -7.13 -9.10
CA ILE A 45 -19.30 -6.97 -10.55
C ILE A 45 -19.38 -8.33 -11.26
N GLY A 46 -18.74 -9.36 -10.69
CA GLY A 46 -18.79 -10.72 -11.24
C GLY A 46 -20.20 -11.32 -11.25
N GLN A 47 -20.99 -11.08 -10.21
CA GLN A 47 -22.38 -11.55 -10.12
C GLN A 47 -23.34 -10.76 -11.02
N GLY A 48 -23.13 -9.44 -11.17
CA GLY A 48 -24.04 -8.57 -11.91
C GLY A 48 -23.79 -8.56 -13.43
N ILE A 49 -22.52 -8.73 -13.86
CA ILE A 49 -22.13 -8.56 -15.28
C ILE A 49 -21.44 -9.82 -15.80
N GLY A 50 -21.03 -10.69 -14.90
CA GLY A 50 -20.28 -11.90 -15.24
C GLY A 50 -18.78 -11.61 -15.48
N TYR A 51 -18.12 -12.54 -16.16
CA TYR A 51 -16.67 -12.49 -16.39
C TYR A 51 -16.21 -11.27 -17.21
N LEU A 52 -17.07 -10.72 -18.08
CA LEU A 52 -16.75 -9.53 -18.87
C LEU A 52 -16.60 -8.28 -18.01
N GLY A 53 -17.41 -8.15 -16.95
CA GLY A 53 -17.28 -7.05 -15.98
C GLY A 53 -15.96 -7.11 -15.21
N ASN A 54 -15.60 -8.28 -14.69
CA ASN A 54 -14.32 -8.47 -14.02
C ASN A 54 -13.13 -8.27 -14.97
N ALA A 55 -13.26 -8.69 -16.24
CA ALA A 55 -12.23 -8.44 -17.23
C ALA A 55 -12.06 -6.94 -17.51
N ALA A 56 -13.17 -6.19 -17.60
CA ALA A 56 -13.13 -4.73 -17.81
C ALA A 56 -12.44 -3.98 -16.67
N THR A 57 -12.71 -4.33 -15.41
CA THR A 57 -12.03 -3.74 -14.26
C THR A 57 -10.55 -4.09 -14.21
N ASN A 58 -10.17 -5.30 -14.63
CA ASN A 58 -8.76 -5.70 -14.76
C ASN A 58 -8.02 -4.87 -15.83
N ILE A 59 -8.67 -4.53 -16.94
CA ILE A 59 -8.10 -3.62 -17.95
C ILE A 59 -7.90 -2.20 -17.38
N ALA A 60 -8.77 -1.74 -16.48
CA ALA A 60 -8.63 -0.45 -15.79
C ALA A 60 -7.56 -0.44 -14.67
N PHE A 61 -7.14 -1.61 -14.20
CA PHE A 61 -6.24 -1.74 -13.03
C PHE A 61 -4.90 -0.99 -13.15
N PRO A 62 -4.22 -0.89 -14.30
CA PRO A 62 -3.00 -0.08 -14.44
C PRO A 62 -3.20 1.38 -14.07
N ILE A 63 -4.35 1.99 -14.39
CA ILE A 63 -4.68 3.37 -14.02
C ILE A 63 -4.74 3.51 -12.50
N THR A 64 -5.44 2.60 -11.84
CA THR A 64 -5.53 2.60 -10.37
C THR A 64 -4.15 2.43 -9.72
N THR A 65 -3.29 1.60 -10.28
CA THR A 65 -1.91 1.39 -9.80
C THR A 65 -1.06 2.66 -9.94
N ILE A 66 -1.18 3.38 -11.05
CA ILE A 66 -0.49 4.67 -11.25
C ILE A 66 -1.00 5.70 -10.23
N CYS A 67 -2.31 5.79 -10.03
CA CYS A 67 -2.90 6.67 -9.02
C CYS A 67 -2.38 6.33 -7.61
N LEU A 68 -2.33 5.04 -7.27
CA LEU A 68 -1.80 4.57 -5.98
C LEU A 68 -0.31 4.94 -5.81
N ALA A 69 0.50 4.73 -6.84
CA ALA A 69 1.92 5.06 -6.81
C ALA A 69 2.15 6.56 -6.59
N ILE A 70 1.46 7.42 -7.33
CA ILE A 70 1.55 8.88 -7.19
C ILE A 70 1.00 9.34 -5.84
N GLY A 71 -0.19 8.87 -5.45
CA GLY A 71 -0.85 9.22 -4.19
C GLY A 71 0.01 8.88 -2.97
N LEU A 72 0.58 7.67 -2.93
CA LEU A 72 1.49 7.25 -1.86
C LEU A 72 2.81 8.02 -1.87
N THR A 73 3.35 8.34 -3.05
CA THR A 73 4.58 9.15 -3.16
C THR A 73 4.39 10.52 -2.52
N LEU A 74 3.35 11.23 -2.89
CA LEU A 74 3.06 12.55 -2.37
C LEU A 74 2.59 12.50 -0.91
N GLY A 75 1.77 11.51 -0.56
CA GLY A 75 1.23 11.36 0.79
C GLY A 75 2.28 10.97 1.82
N ILE A 76 3.04 9.91 1.58
CA ILE A 76 4.08 9.42 2.51
C ILE A 76 5.24 10.41 2.56
N GLY A 77 5.67 10.94 1.40
CA GLY A 77 6.72 11.95 1.34
C GLY A 77 6.33 13.24 2.06
N GLY A 78 5.09 13.70 1.85
CA GLY A 78 4.52 14.86 2.54
C GLY A 78 4.43 14.65 4.05
N ALA A 79 3.88 13.51 4.49
CA ALA A 79 3.77 13.16 5.91
C ALA A 79 5.13 13.03 6.61
N SER A 80 6.11 12.44 5.92
CA SER A 80 7.47 12.30 6.45
C SER A 80 8.13 13.66 6.64
N ASN A 81 8.10 14.54 5.63
CA ASN A 81 8.67 15.88 5.74
C ASN A 81 7.92 16.74 6.76
N PHE A 82 6.58 16.64 6.81
CA PHE A 82 5.75 17.32 7.80
C PHE A 82 6.21 17.01 9.23
N ASN A 83 6.33 15.72 9.57
CA ASN A 83 6.75 15.31 10.91
C ASN A 83 8.20 15.69 11.24
N LEU A 84 9.11 15.61 10.26
CA LEU A 84 10.50 16.02 10.43
C LEU A 84 10.61 17.52 10.74
N GLU A 85 9.94 18.38 9.98
CA GLU A 85 9.98 19.82 10.19
C GLU A 85 9.24 20.21 11.49
N LEU A 86 8.14 19.52 11.82
CA LEU A 86 7.44 19.72 13.07
C LEU A 86 8.34 19.38 14.28
N GLY A 87 9.06 18.27 14.21
CA GLY A 87 10.02 17.88 15.22
C GLY A 87 11.22 18.82 15.35
N ARG A 88 11.60 19.50 14.26
CA ARG A 88 12.64 20.55 14.25
C ARG A 88 12.16 21.89 14.81
N GLY A 89 10.88 22.00 15.18
CA GLY A 89 10.30 23.25 15.63
C GLY A 89 9.98 24.24 14.52
N ASN A 90 9.77 23.77 13.29
CA ASN A 90 9.44 24.57 12.13
C ASN A 90 7.98 24.36 11.67
N PRO A 91 6.95 24.81 12.42
CA PRO A 91 5.55 24.59 12.05
C PRO A 91 5.18 25.25 10.72
N GLU A 92 5.80 26.38 10.36
CA GLU A 92 5.60 27.06 9.07
C GLU A 92 6.00 26.16 7.89
N LYS A 93 7.18 25.52 7.96
CA LYS A 93 7.61 24.59 6.90
C LYS A 93 6.74 23.33 6.87
N SER A 94 6.27 22.87 8.01
CA SER A 94 5.36 21.72 8.10
C SER A 94 4.04 22.01 7.39
N LYS A 95 3.40 23.16 7.64
CA LYS A 95 2.13 23.51 6.99
C LYS A 95 2.29 23.69 5.47
N HIS A 96 3.33 24.39 5.00
CA HIS A 96 3.59 24.52 3.57
C HIS A 96 3.88 23.16 2.89
N THR A 97 4.53 22.25 3.59
CA THR A 97 4.72 20.86 3.09
C THR A 97 3.39 20.15 2.90
N ALA A 98 2.52 20.15 3.92
CA ALA A 98 1.23 19.47 3.83
C ALA A 98 0.29 20.14 2.82
N GLY A 99 0.26 21.47 2.77
CA GLY A 99 -0.51 22.23 1.78
C GLY A 99 -0.05 21.98 0.35
N THR A 100 1.27 22.02 0.09
CA THR A 100 1.85 21.67 -1.22
C THR A 100 1.51 20.23 -1.61
N ALA A 101 1.61 19.26 -0.70
CA ALA A 101 1.24 17.88 -1.00
C ALA A 101 -0.24 17.75 -1.36
N ALA A 102 -1.13 18.35 -0.57
CA ALA A 102 -2.59 18.30 -0.77
C ALA A 102 -3.01 18.93 -2.10
N SER A 103 -2.53 20.12 -2.42
CA SER A 103 -2.85 20.81 -3.68
C SER A 103 -2.26 20.08 -4.89
N THR A 104 -1.04 19.58 -4.80
CA THR A 104 -0.41 18.80 -5.87
C THR A 104 -1.18 17.51 -6.18
N LEU A 105 -1.70 16.81 -5.16
CA LEU A 105 -2.54 15.63 -5.35
C LEU A 105 -3.80 15.95 -6.16
N ILE A 106 -4.46 17.07 -5.87
CA ILE A 106 -5.66 17.52 -6.60
C ILE A 106 -5.29 17.90 -8.05
N ILE A 107 -4.24 18.70 -8.23
CA ILE A 107 -3.79 19.17 -9.56
C ILE A 107 -3.42 17.96 -10.44
N ILE A 108 -2.60 17.05 -9.97
CA ILE A 108 -2.23 15.85 -10.73
C ILE A 108 -3.45 14.97 -10.98
N GLY A 109 -4.35 14.84 -10.00
CA GLY A 109 -5.60 14.10 -10.18
C GLY A 109 -6.47 14.65 -11.30
N ILE A 110 -6.61 15.98 -11.39
CA ILE A 110 -7.33 16.65 -12.48
C ILE A 110 -6.63 16.42 -13.83
N ILE A 111 -5.31 16.58 -13.87
CA ILE A 111 -4.51 16.34 -15.10
C ILE A 111 -4.70 14.90 -15.57
N LEU A 112 -4.57 13.92 -14.67
CA LEU A 112 -4.77 12.51 -15.01
C LEU A 112 -6.21 12.22 -15.47
N CYS A 113 -7.22 12.80 -14.80
CA CYS A 113 -8.61 12.66 -15.22
C CYS A 113 -8.78 13.13 -16.67
N ILE A 114 -8.31 14.33 -16.99
CA ILE A 114 -8.40 14.91 -18.33
C ILE A 114 -7.64 14.05 -19.34
N THR A 115 -6.40 13.66 -19.03
CA THR A 115 -5.55 12.84 -19.92
C THR A 115 -6.20 11.49 -20.22
N ILE A 116 -6.70 10.80 -19.19
CA ILE A 116 -7.35 9.49 -19.37
C ILE A 116 -8.61 9.61 -20.21
N ARG A 117 -9.39 10.68 -20.05
CA ARG A 117 -10.61 10.89 -20.86
C ARG A 117 -10.30 11.19 -22.33
N ILE A 118 -9.25 11.97 -22.60
CA ILE A 118 -8.81 12.27 -23.98
C ILE A 118 -8.32 11.00 -24.68
N PHE A 119 -7.58 10.16 -23.97
CA PHE A 119 -6.94 8.95 -24.51
C PHE A 119 -7.63 7.66 -24.07
N LEU A 120 -8.93 7.70 -23.71
CA LEU A 120 -9.64 6.58 -23.08
C LEU A 120 -9.56 5.31 -23.92
N GLU A 121 -10.00 5.37 -25.18
CA GLU A 121 -10.03 4.22 -26.08
C GLU A 121 -8.61 3.68 -26.40
N PRO A 122 -7.63 4.51 -26.82
CA PRO A 122 -6.27 4.05 -27.03
C PRO A 122 -5.63 3.41 -25.79
N LEU A 123 -5.93 3.91 -24.59
CA LEU A 123 -5.44 3.34 -23.33
C LEU A 123 -6.04 1.95 -23.08
N MET A 124 -7.36 1.79 -23.25
CA MET A 124 -8.00 0.49 -23.03
C MET A 124 -7.48 -0.57 -24.00
N ILE A 125 -7.31 -0.20 -25.28
CA ILE A 125 -6.71 -1.09 -26.30
C ILE A 125 -5.26 -1.45 -25.92
N SER A 126 -4.46 -0.47 -25.53
CA SER A 126 -3.06 -0.71 -25.14
C SER A 126 -2.92 -1.58 -23.89
N PHE A 127 -3.91 -1.56 -23.00
CA PHE A 127 -3.97 -2.41 -21.81
C PHE A 127 -4.54 -3.80 -22.09
N GLY A 128 -4.89 -4.10 -23.36
CA GLY A 128 -5.28 -5.43 -23.80
C GLY A 128 -6.78 -5.68 -23.86
N ALA A 129 -7.60 -4.63 -23.96
CA ALA A 129 -9.04 -4.80 -24.17
C ALA A 129 -9.31 -5.47 -25.54
N THR A 130 -10.09 -6.54 -25.54
CA THR A 130 -10.64 -7.15 -26.75
C THR A 130 -11.94 -6.45 -27.15
N ASP A 131 -12.39 -6.61 -28.38
CA ASP A 131 -13.62 -5.98 -28.88
C ASP A 131 -14.85 -6.19 -27.98
N LYS A 132 -14.94 -7.37 -27.34
CA LYS A 132 -16.03 -7.70 -26.41
C LYS A 132 -15.91 -6.98 -25.05
N ILE A 133 -14.69 -6.70 -24.60
CA ILE A 133 -14.41 -6.09 -23.28
C ILE A 133 -14.29 -4.57 -23.42
N LEU A 134 -13.94 -4.07 -24.60
CA LEU A 134 -13.63 -2.67 -24.84
C LEU A 134 -14.76 -1.74 -24.38
N GLN A 135 -15.99 -2.04 -24.77
CA GLN A 135 -17.15 -1.23 -24.40
C GLN A 135 -17.33 -1.14 -22.89
N TYR A 136 -17.25 -2.28 -22.19
CA TYR A 136 -17.37 -2.32 -20.72
C TYR A 136 -16.22 -1.58 -20.02
N SER A 137 -14.99 -1.73 -20.54
CA SER A 137 -13.83 -1.05 -19.97
C SER A 137 -13.85 0.45 -20.21
N MET A 138 -14.31 0.90 -21.36
CA MET A 138 -14.52 2.33 -21.65
C MET A 138 -15.60 2.94 -20.78
N GLU A 139 -16.74 2.26 -20.60
CA GLU A 139 -17.82 2.72 -19.74
C GLU A 139 -17.37 2.82 -18.28
N TYR A 140 -16.77 1.75 -17.75
CA TYR A 140 -16.25 1.73 -16.37
C TYR A 140 -15.19 2.78 -16.14
N THR A 141 -14.15 2.81 -16.98
CA THR A 141 -13.01 3.74 -16.84
C THR A 141 -13.42 5.18 -17.14
N GLY A 142 -14.30 5.40 -18.09
CA GLY A 142 -14.85 6.72 -18.41
C GLY A 142 -15.54 7.35 -17.20
N ILE A 143 -16.32 6.58 -16.44
CA ILE A 143 -16.99 7.03 -15.23
C ILE A 143 -16.00 7.16 -14.07
N THR A 144 -15.19 6.12 -13.79
CA THR A 144 -14.25 6.14 -12.67
C THR A 144 -13.17 7.20 -12.82
N SER A 145 -12.86 7.65 -14.05
CA SER A 145 -11.94 8.76 -14.29
C SER A 145 -12.34 10.06 -13.58
N TYR A 146 -13.64 10.34 -13.40
CA TYR A 146 -14.12 11.48 -12.62
C TYR A 146 -13.75 11.38 -11.14
N GLY A 147 -13.60 10.17 -10.63
CA GLY A 147 -13.17 9.90 -9.26
C GLY A 147 -11.67 10.09 -9.01
N ILE A 148 -10.82 10.12 -10.06
CA ILE A 148 -9.35 10.15 -9.91
C ILE A 148 -8.83 11.28 -9.05
N PRO A 149 -9.27 12.55 -9.16
CA PRO A 149 -8.81 13.62 -8.27
C PRO A 149 -9.10 13.33 -6.80
N PHE A 150 -10.26 12.77 -6.51
CA PHE A 150 -10.68 12.40 -5.16
C PHE A 150 -9.94 11.16 -4.66
N LEU A 151 -9.71 10.19 -5.51
CA LEU A 151 -8.90 8.99 -5.24
C LEU A 151 -7.48 9.38 -4.84
N LEU A 152 -6.79 10.17 -5.69
CA LEU A 152 -5.43 10.63 -5.41
C LEU A 152 -5.37 11.41 -4.10
N PHE A 153 -6.29 12.35 -3.91
CA PHE A 153 -6.37 13.14 -2.69
C PHE A 153 -6.60 12.23 -1.47
N SER A 154 -7.53 11.29 -1.54
CA SER A 154 -7.81 10.37 -0.46
C SER A 154 -6.58 9.52 -0.10
N ILE A 155 -5.90 8.93 -1.08
CA ILE A 155 -4.69 8.12 -0.87
C ILE A 155 -3.58 8.96 -0.21
N GLY A 156 -3.35 10.18 -0.69
CA GLY A 156 -2.24 11.01 -0.22
C GLY A 156 -2.55 11.79 1.06
N ALA A 157 -3.79 12.19 1.31
CA ALA A 157 -4.18 12.92 2.51
C ALA A 157 -4.25 12.03 3.76
N ASN A 158 -4.53 10.73 3.62
CA ASN A 158 -4.55 9.79 4.73
C ASN A 158 -3.24 9.78 5.55
N PRO A 159 -2.04 9.63 4.93
CA PRO A 159 -0.77 9.76 5.63
C PRO A 159 -0.59 11.12 6.33
N LEU A 160 -1.04 12.22 5.72
CA LEU A 160 -0.95 13.57 6.30
C LEU A 160 -1.81 13.72 7.55
N VAL A 161 -3.05 13.21 7.53
CA VAL A 161 -3.94 13.21 8.70
C VAL A 161 -3.37 12.36 9.83
N ARG A 162 -2.75 11.22 9.52
CA ARG A 162 -2.03 10.40 10.51
C ARG A 162 -0.81 11.11 11.07
N ALA A 163 -0.09 11.87 10.22
CA ALA A 163 1.07 12.66 10.63
C ALA A 163 0.71 13.74 11.67
N ASP A 164 -0.50 14.32 11.58
CA ASP A 164 -1.08 15.21 12.61
C ASP A 164 -1.51 14.48 13.90
N GLY A 165 -1.30 13.15 13.97
CA GLY A 165 -1.62 12.32 15.13
C GLY A 165 -3.05 11.81 15.18
N ASN A 166 -3.88 12.03 14.17
CA ASN A 166 -5.28 11.60 14.15
C ASN A 166 -5.56 10.40 13.23
N ALA A 167 -4.92 9.27 13.54
CA ALA A 167 -5.12 8.03 12.80
C ALA A 167 -6.57 7.52 12.84
N ARG A 168 -7.33 7.84 13.89
CA ARG A 168 -8.76 7.46 13.99
C ARG A 168 -9.60 8.14 12.92
N TYR A 169 -9.36 9.43 12.67
CA TYR A 169 -10.11 10.16 11.65
C TYR A 169 -9.77 9.63 10.24
N SER A 170 -8.48 9.40 9.97
CA SER A 170 -8.02 8.75 8.74
C SER A 170 -8.71 7.39 8.51
N MET A 171 -8.80 6.55 9.55
CA MET A 171 -9.51 5.28 9.51
C MET A 171 -10.99 5.46 9.19
N ILE A 172 -11.68 6.39 9.87
CA ILE A 172 -13.12 6.64 9.64
C ILE A 172 -13.37 7.05 8.19
N ALA A 173 -12.55 7.93 7.62
CA ALA A 173 -12.69 8.35 6.23
C ALA A 173 -12.58 7.17 5.24
N ILE A 174 -11.66 6.23 5.48
CA ILE A 174 -11.50 5.03 4.66
C ILE A 174 -12.70 4.07 4.85
N ILE A 175 -13.13 3.83 6.10
CA ILE A 175 -14.24 2.93 6.39
C ILE A 175 -15.55 3.45 5.79
N VAL A 176 -15.83 4.75 5.95
CA VAL A 176 -17.04 5.36 5.38
C VAL A 176 -17.05 5.20 3.86
N GLY A 177 -15.93 5.45 3.17
CA GLY A 177 -15.84 5.21 1.74
C GLY A 177 -16.08 3.74 1.37
N ALA A 178 -15.42 2.80 2.06
CA ALA A 178 -15.55 1.38 1.78
C ALA A 178 -16.97 0.84 2.04
N VAL A 179 -17.59 1.22 3.17
CA VAL A 179 -18.96 0.82 3.51
C VAL A 179 -19.96 1.41 2.52
N LEU A 180 -19.78 2.69 2.16
CA LEU A 180 -20.66 3.35 1.20
C LEU A 180 -20.58 2.66 -0.17
N ASN A 181 -19.38 2.33 -0.65
CA ASN A 181 -19.20 1.59 -1.89
C ASN A 181 -19.91 0.22 -1.82
N THR A 182 -19.67 -0.56 -0.76
CA THR A 182 -20.29 -1.88 -0.57
C THR A 182 -21.83 -1.82 -0.53
N ILE A 183 -22.42 -0.70 -0.10
CA ILE A 183 -23.88 -0.51 -0.10
C ILE A 183 -24.37 -0.04 -1.48
N LEU A 184 -23.65 0.89 -2.11
CA LEU A 184 -24.07 1.48 -3.40
C LEU A 184 -23.89 0.53 -4.58
N ASP A 185 -22.88 -0.36 -4.56
CA ASP A 185 -22.66 -1.34 -5.62
C ASP A 185 -23.91 -2.19 -5.88
N PRO A 186 -24.47 -2.96 -4.92
CA PRO A 186 -25.66 -3.74 -5.17
C PRO A 186 -26.88 -2.87 -5.46
N LEU A 187 -26.99 -1.69 -4.85
CA LEU A 187 -28.10 -0.78 -5.10
C LEU A 187 -28.13 -0.31 -6.56
N PHE A 188 -27.00 0.16 -7.09
CA PHE A 188 -26.94 0.69 -8.45
C PHE A 188 -26.92 -0.43 -9.50
N MET A 189 -26.26 -1.56 -9.20
CA MET A 189 -26.15 -2.65 -10.15
C MET A 189 -27.43 -3.49 -10.26
N PHE A 190 -28.02 -3.88 -9.11
CA PHE A 190 -29.12 -4.85 -9.08
C PHE A 190 -30.50 -4.20 -8.93
N VAL A 191 -30.62 -3.11 -8.12
CA VAL A 191 -31.91 -2.44 -7.92
C VAL A 191 -32.19 -1.43 -9.04
N PHE A 192 -31.21 -0.59 -9.38
CA PHE A 192 -31.37 0.41 -10.45
C PHE A 192 -31.01 -0.14 -11.83
N HIS A 193 -30.45 -1.34 -11.93
CA HIS A 193 -30.07 -2.01 -13.18
C HIS A 193 -29.10 -1.21 -14.05
N TRP A 194 -28.19 -0.44 -13.43
CA TRP A 194 -27.18 0.35 -14.17
C TRP A 194 -25.98 -0.48 -14.64
N GLY A 195 -25.93 -1.77 -14.35
CA GLY A 195 -24.85 -2.65 -14.79
C GLY A 195 -23.46 -2.15 -14.30
N ILE A 196 -22.47 -2.14 -15.21
CA ILE A 196 -21.09 -1.74 -14.88
C ILE A 196 -20.97 -0.24 -14.54
N ALA A 197 -21.83 0.60 -15.15
CA ALA A 197 -21.91 2.01 -14.80
C ALA A 197 -22.31 2.21 -13.33
N GLY A 198 -23.16 1.32 -12.80
CA GLY A 198 -23.57 1.33 -11.40
C GLY A 198 -22.39 1.15 -10.46
N ALA A 199 -21.57 0.12 -10.67
CA ALA A 199 -20.34 -0.10 -9.90
C ALA A 199 -19.35 1.08 -10.02
N ALA A 200 -19.20 1.62 -11.23
CA ALA A 200 -18.33 2.76 -11.48
C ALA A 200 -18.80 4.02 -10.70
N TRP A 201 -20.08 4.35 -10.71
CA TRP A 201 -20.63 5.48 -9.95
C TRP A 201 -20.57 5.27 -8.45
N ALA A 202 -20.84 4.06 -7.95
CA ALA A 202 -20.68 3.72 -6.55
C ALA A 202 -19.24 3.98 -6.07
N THR A 203 -18.25 3.59 -6.88
CA THR A 203 -16.82 3.86 -6.62
C THR A 203 -16.54 5.36 -6.59
N VAL A 204 -16.99 6.14 -7.57
CA VAL A 204 -16.76 7.60 -7.63
C VAL A 204 -17.38 8.30 -6.43
N ILE A 205 -18.63 8.02 -6.09
CA ILE A 205 -19.34 8.62 -4.96
C ILE A 205 -18.59 8.32 -3.65
N SER A 206 -18.16 7.10 -3.47
CA SER A 206 -17.42 6.66 -2.29
C SER A 206 -16.06 7.36 -2.16
N GLN A 207 -15.37 7.56 -3.27
CA GLN A 207 -14.10 8.32 -3.33
C GLN A 207 -14.33 9.80 -3.02
N VAL A 208 -15.39 10.42 -3.55
CA VAL A 208 -15.77 11.82 -3.26
C VAL A 208 -16.06 11.99 -1.77
N VAL A 209 -16.84 11.11 -1.16
CA VAL A 209 -17.18 11.17 0.26
C VAL A 209 -15.93 11.00 1.13
N SER A 210 -15.09 9.99 0.85
CA SER A 210 -13.85 9.77 1.58
C SER A 210 -12.89 10.97 1.48
N ALA A 211 -12.70 11.51 0.28
CA ALA A 211 -11.87 12.69 0.04
C ALA A 211 -12.42 13.92 0.74
N SER A 212 -13.74 14.14 0.69
CA SER A 212 -14.41 15.26 1.36
C SER A 212 -14.24 15.22 2.88
N LEU A 213 -14.36 14.04 3.50
CA LEU A 213 -14.08 13.87 4.92
C LEU A 213 -12.64 14.28 5.26
N LEU A 214 -11.67 13.84 4.45
CA LEU A 214 -10.26 14.19 4.66
C LEU A 214 -10.04 15.70 4.45
N LEU A 215 -10.66 16.31 3.44
CA LEU A 215 -10.54 17.74 3.17
C LEU A 215 -11.08 18.59 4.34
N VAL A 216 -12.22 18.20 4.90
CA VAL A 216 -12.83 18.85 6.08
C VAL A 216 -11.94 18.76 7.33
N TYR A 217 -11.00 17.82 7.36
CA TYR A 217 -10.05 17.71 8.46
C TYR A 217 -8.91 18.75 8.39
N PHE A 218 -8.51 19.23 7.21
CA PHE A 218 -7.38 20.17 7.09
C PHE A 218 -7.49 21.40 7.98
N PRO A 219 -8.63 22.12 8.03
CA PRO A 219 -8.80 23.23 8.99
C PRO A 219 -8.73 22.80 10.47
N ARG A 220 -8.87 21.51 10.75
CA ARG A 220 -8.89 20.91 12.11
C ARG A 220 -7.57 20.30 12.53
N PHE A 221 -6.50 20.49 11.73
CA PHE A 221 -5.16 20.03 12.12
C PHE A 221 -4.80 20.61 13.48
N LYS A 222 -4.24 19.74 14.33
CA LYS A 222 -3.89 20.10 15.71
C LYS A 222 -2.48 20.69 15.81
N SER A 223 -1.59 20.23 14.95
CA SER A 223 -0.17 20.58 14.99
C SER A 223 0.12 21.93 14.30
N VAL A 224 -0.69 22.32 13.32
CA VAL A 224 -0.51 23.54 12.53
C VAL A 224 -1.88 24.14 12.16
N LYS A 225 -1.91 25.46 11.93
CA LYS A 225 -3.10 26.15 11.38
C LYS A 225 -2.80 26.58 9.96
N PHE A 226 -3.62 26.15 9.01
CA PHE A 226 -3.47 26.49 7.60
C PHE A 226 -4.09 27.84 7.26
N SER A 227 -3.44 28.55 6.36
CA SER A 227 -3.99 29.68 5.58
C SER A 227 -4.12 29.25 4.11
N LEU A 228 -4.89 29.98 3.31
CA LEU A 228 -5.05 29.67 1.88
C LEU A 228 -3.72 29.69 1.11
N ASN A 229 -2.80 30.56 1.52
CA ASN A 229 -1.48 30.68 0.90
C ASN A 229 -0.61 29.42 1.09
N ASP A 230 -0.87 28.62 2.11
CA ASP A 230 -0.12 27.39 2.37
C ASP A 230 -0.40 26.28 1.33
N PHE A 231 -1.53 26.39 0.63
CA PHE A 231 -1.93 25.46 -0.44
C PHE A 231 -1.37 25.84 -1.82
N ILE A 232 -0.64 26.94 -1.95
CA ILE A 232 0.07 27.27 -3.19
C ILE A 232 1.26 26.33 -3.32
N PRO A 233 1.31 25.48 -4.38
CA PRO A 233 2.39 24.51 -4.54
C PRO A 233 3.75 25.20 -4.69
N GLN A 234 4.71 24.84 -3.83
CA GLN A 234 6.06 25.36 -3.90
C GLN A 234 7.02 24.26 -4.34
N ILE A 235 7.76 24.52 -5.43
CA ILE A 235 8.65 23.54 -6.06
C ILE A 235 9.73 23.00 -5.10
N HIS A 236 10.19 23.84 -4.17
CA HIS A 236 11.16 23.43 -3.15
C HIS A 236 10.64 22.32 -2.24
N TYR A 237 9.40 22.49 -1.71
CA TYR A 237 8.76 21.45 -0.90
C TYR A 237 8.39 20.24 -1.73
N LEU A 238 7.90 20.44 -2.96
CA LEU A 238 7.53 19.36 -3.85
C LEU A 238 8.72 18.43 -4.16
N LYS A 239 9.90 18.99 -4.47
CA LYS A 239 11.12 18.19 -4.69
C LYS A 239 11.45 17.31 -3.47
N LYS A 240 11.31 17.85 -2.27
CA LYS A 240 11.58 17.14 -1.02
C LYS A 240 10.54 16.05 -0.74
N ILE A 241 9.26 16.36 -0.98
CA ILE A 241 8.15 15.41 -0.88
C ILE A 241 8.36 14.23 -1.83
N ILE A 242 8.63 14.50 -3.11
CA ILE A 242 8.89 13.46 -4.10
C ILE A 242 10.11 12.63 -3.70
N SER A 243 11.20 13.26 -3.29
CA SER A 243 12.41 12.54 -2.87
C SER A 243 12.13 11.57 -1.71
N LEU A 244 11.35 11.98 -0.70
CA LEU A 244 11.02 11.14 0.45
C LEU A 244 10.00 10.04 0.10
N GLY A 245 9.10 10.30 -0.83
CA GLY A 245 8.08 9.34 -1.26
C GLY A 245 8.49 8.42 -2.40
N PHE A 246 9.62 8.70 -3.08
CA PHE A 246 10.04 8.00 -4.30
C PHE A 246 10.19 6.48 -4.12
N ALA A 247 10.60 6.04 -2.92
CA ALA A 247 10.66 4.62 -2.58
C ALA A 247 9.31 3.91 -2.74
N SER A 248 8.21 4.61 -2.42
CA SER A 248 6.84 4.06 -2.57
C SER A 248 6.45 3.92 -4.04
N PHE A 249 6.83 4.88 -4.88
CA PHE A 249 6.61 4.82 -6.33
C PHE A 249 7.29 3.60 -6.94
N ILE A 250 8.59 3.47 -6.69
CA ILE A 250 9.38 2.35 -7.21
C ILE A 250 8.85 1.01 -6.70
N TYR A 251 8.47 0.93 -5.43
CA TYR A 251 7.90 -0.29 -4.87
C TYR A 251 6.65 -0.74 -5.63
N GLN A 252 5.70 0.17 -5.90
CA GLN A 252 4.47 -0.18 -6.62
C GLN A 252 4.74 -0.62 -8.05
N PHE A 253 5.62 0.10 -8.75
CA PHE A 253 5.98 -0.23 -10.13
C PHE A 253 6.71 -1.58 -10.23
N SER A 254 7.66 -1.81 -9.33
CA SER A 254 8.41 -3.08 -9.27
C SER A 254 7.51 -4.25 -8.91
N ASN A 255 6.55 -4.05 -8.00
CA ASN A 255 5.59 -5.08 -7.63
C ASN A 255 4.73 -5.53 -8.82
N MET A 256 4.31 -4.59 -9.67
CA MET A 256 3.58 -4.89 -10.90
C MET A 256 4.41 -5.75 -11.88
N ILE A 257 5.68 -5.38 -12.11
CA ILE A 257 6.58 -6.15 -12.97
C ILE A 257 6.77 -7.57 -12.45
N VAL A 258 7.03 -7.71 -11.16
CA VAL A 258 7.20 -9.02 -10.51
C VAL A 258 5.95 -9.87 -10.63
N LEU A 259 4.76 -9.30 -10.42
CA LEU A 259 3.49 -10.02 -10.54
C LEU A 259 3.28 -10.59 -11.95
N ILE A 260 3.49 -9.76 -12.98
CA ILE A 260 3.37 -10.17 -14.38
C ILE A 260 4.38 -11.26 -14.71
N THR A 261 5.63 -11.08 -14.28
CA THR A 261 6.71 -12.07 -14.51
C THR A 261 6.38 -13.39 -13.83
N THR A 262 5.93 -13.38 -12.59
CA THR A 262 5.57 -14.58 -11.84
C THR A 262 4.43 -15.33 -12.51
N ASN A 263 3.35 -14.65 -12.94
CA ASN A 263 2.25 -15.28 -13.65
C ASN A 263 2.70 -15.97 -14.95
N ASN A 264 3.55 -15.29 -15.75
CA ASN A 264 4.09 -15.84 -16.99
C ASN A 264 4.96 -17.07 -16.75
N LEU A 265 5.80 -17.05 -15.70
CA LEU A 265 6.65 -18.17 -15.34
C LEU A 265 5.85 -19.36 -14.80
N LEU A 266 4.82 -19.10 -13.98
CA LEU A 266 3.91 -20.14 -13.49
C LEU A 266 3.15 -20.79 -14.65
N LYS A 267 2.71 -20.02 -15.65
CA LYS A 267 2.12 -20.54 -16.88
C LYS A 267 3.10 -21.44 -17.65
N LEU A 268 4.31 -20.91 -17.90
CA LEU A 268 5.32 -21.59 -18.73
C LEU A 268 5.82 -22.90 -18.09
N TYR A 269 6.21 -22.84 -16.81
CA TYR A 269 6.77 -24.00 -16.11
C TYR A 269 5.67 -24.92 -15.56
N GLY A 270 4.49 -24.39 -15.27
CA GLY A 270 3.31 -25.17 -14.91
C GLY A 270 2.90 -26.11 -16.03
N ALA A 271 2.85 -25.63 -17.29
CA ALA A 271 2.56 -26.46 -18.46
C ALA A 271 3.50 -27.66 -18.63
N LYS A 272 4.72 -27.58 -18.08
CA LYS A 272 5.74 -28.65 -18.13
C LYS A 272 5.72 -29.52 -16.88
N SER A 273 4.80 -29.30 -15.95
CA SER A 273 4.66 -30.02 -14.70
C SER A 273 3.40 -30.89 -14.68
N PRO A 274 3.27 -31.84 -13.74
CA PRO A 274 2.04 -32.63 -13.57
C PRO A 274 0.80 -31.76 -13.21
N TYR A 275 1.00 -30.52 -12.77
CA TYR A 275 -0.05 -29.62 -12.33
C TYR A 275 -0.72 -28.82 -13.48
N GLY A 276 -0.14 -28.82 -14.70
CA GLY A 276 -0.61 -27.96 -15.80
C GLY A 276 -0.37 -26.48 -15.52
N SER A 277 -0.87 -25.61 -16.41
CA SER A 277 -0.72 -24.14 -16.26
C SER A 277 -1.69 -23.55 -15.25
N ASP A 278 -2.89 -24.12 -15.12
CA ASP A 278 -4.03 -23.49 -14.44
C ASP A 278 -3.91 -23.58 -12.91
N ILE A 279 -3.52 -24.76 -12.39
CA ILE A 279 -3.37 -24.97 -10.95
C ILE A 279 -2.35 -24.00 -10.33
N PRO A 280 -1.10 -23.86 -10.87
CA PRO A 280 -0.13 -22.95 -10.30
C PRO A 280 -0.60 -21.47 -10.29
N ILE A 281 -1.26 -21.01 -11.35
CA ILE A 281 -1.79 -19.63 -11.44
C ILE A 281 -2.91 -19.41 -10.43
N ALA A 282 -3.86 -20.37 -10.35
CA ALA A 282 -4.98 -20.27 -9.40
C ALA A 282 -4.48 -20.26 -7.94
N VAL A 283 -3.54 -21.15 -7.61
CA VAL A 283 -2.94 -21.22 -6.27
C VAL A 283 -2.19 -19.94 -5.93
N PHE A 284 -1.38 -19.42 -6.85
CA PHE A 284 -0.69 -18.15 -6.67
C PHE A 284 -1.67 -17.01 -6.36
N GLY A 285 -2.77 -16.92 -7.11
CA GLY A 285 -3.81 -15.93 -6.87
C GLY A 285 -4.41 -15.99 -5.46
N ILE A 286 -4.66 -17.20 -4.93
CA ILE A 286 -5.17 -17.38 -3.57
C ILE A 286 -4.13 -17.01 -2.52
N VAL A 287 -2.90 -17.50 -2.68
CA VAL A 287 -1.81 -17.20 -1.73
C VAL A 287 -1.51 -15.70 -1.70
N MET A 288 -1.60 -15.01 -2.85
CA MET A 288 -1.46 -13.55 -2.91
C MET A 288 -2.58 -12.83 -2.17
N LYS A 289 -3.83 -13.30 -2.23
CA LYS A 289 -4.94 -12.72 -1.43
C LYS A 289 -4.68 -12.86 0.07
N ILE A 290 -4.19 -14.01 0.51
CA ILE A 290 -3.79 -14.25 1.91
C ILE A 290 -2.64 -13.31 2.31
N ASN A 291 -1.64 -13.18 1.44
CA ASN A 291 -0.50 -12.28 1.67
C ASN A 291 -0.92 -10.81 1.76
N VAL A 292 -1.91 -10.36 0.98
CA VAL A 292 -2.45 -8.98 1.07
C VAL A 292 -3.01 -8.69 2.46
N ILE A 293 -3.74 -9.64 3.07
CA ILE A 293 -4.27 -9.49 4.44
C ILE A 293 -3.11 -9.37 5.44
N PHE A 294 -2.09 -10.20 5.30
CA PHE A 294 -0.90 -10.13 6.14
C PHE A 294 -0.17 -8.76 6.00
N ILE A 295 0.08 -8.35 4.77
CA ILE A 295 0.75 -7.08 4.47
C ILE A 295 -0.08 -5.89 4.97
N ALA A 296 -1.42 -5.94 4.93
CA ALA A 296 -2.28 -4.89 5.48
C ALA A 296 -2.04 -4.68 6.98
N ILE A 297 -1.83 -5.76 7.75
CA ILE A 297 -1.51 -5.70 9.17
C ILE A 297 -0.12 -5.08 9.39
N VAL A 298 0.89 -5.55 8.68
CA VAL A 298 2.28 -5.06 8.80
C VAL A 298 2.36 -3.59 8.41
N LEU A 299 1.76 -3.20 7.29
CA LEU A 299 1.72 -1.81 6.84
C LEU A 299 0.99 -0.91 7.85
N GLY A 300 -0.09 -1.38 8.46
CA GLY A 300 -0.79 -0.63 9.50
C GLY A 300 0.08 -0.34 10.72
N LEU A 301 0.86 -1.33 11.19
CA LEU A 301 1.83 -1.16 12.26
C LEU A 301 2.90 -0.13 11.91
N VAL A 302 3.48 -0.27 10.72
CA VAL A 302 4.53 0.62 10.22
C VAL A 302 4.01 2.04 10.02
N GLN A 303 2.85 2.22 9.42
CA GLN A 303 2.20 3.52 9.23
C GLN A 303 1.90 4.21 10.56
N GLY A 304 1.56 3.45 11.61
CA GLY A 304 1.40 3.99 12.96
C GLY A 304 2.70 4.45 13.60
N ALA A 305 3.84 3.85 13.24
CA ALA A 305 5.15 4.23 13.75
C ALA A 305 5.77 5.45 13.01
N GLN A 306 5.39 5.69 11.75
CA GLN A 306 5.97 6.76 10.92
C GLN A 306 5.93 8.15 11.57
N PRO A 307 4.80 8.65 12.14
CA PRO A 307 4.76 9.94 12.80
C PRO A 307 5.71 10.01 14.01
N ILE A 308 5.81 8.91 14.77
CA ILE A 308 6.68 8.84 15.94
C ILE A 308 8.14 8.94 15.51
N PHE A 309 8.56 8.23 14.47
CA PHE A 309 9.90 8.32 13.91
C PHE A 309 10.23 9.73 13.41
N GLY A 310 9.40 10.29 12.55
CA GLY A 310 9.66 11.57 11.91
C GLY A 310 9.78 12.70 12.93
N PHE A 311 8.83 12.80 13.85
CA PHE A 311 8.83 13.82 14.88
C PHE A 311 10.06 13.71 15.81
N ASN A 312 10.31 12.53 16.39
CA ASN A 312 11.40 12.36 17.34
C ASN A 312 12.78 12.48 16.69
N TYR A 313 12.93 12.05 15.43
CA TYR A 313 14.17 12.26 14.69
C TYR A 313 14.40 13.75 14.38
N GLY A 314 13.35 14.48 13.98
CA GLY A 314 13.40 15.94 13.80
C GLY A 314 13.77 16.68 15.07
N ALA A 315 13.20 16.26 16.21
CA ALA A 315 13.46 16.80 17.54
C ALA A 315 14.80 16.31 18.16
N LYS A 316 15.62 15.57 17.40
CA LYS A 316 16.89 14.98 17.88
C LYS A 316 16.75 14.07 19.12
N ASN A 317 15.57 13.52 19.36
CA ASN A 317 15.29 12.57 20.44
C ASN A 317 15.54 11.13 19.97
N TYR A 318 16.81 10.81 19.78
CA TYR A 318 17.22 9.56 19.13
C TYR A 318 16.95 8.31 19.99
N HIS A 319 16.94 8.46 21.30
CA HIS A 319 16.56 7.38 22.21
C HIS A 319 15.15 6.87 21.90
N ARG A 320 14.17 7.79 21.74
CA ARG A 320 12.79 7.43 21.41
C ARG A 320 12.65 6.83 20.00
N VAL A 321 13.47 7.25 19.05
CA VAL A 321 13.53 6.64 17.71
C VAL A 321 13.97 5.18 17.83
N ARG A 322 15.03 4.89 18.59
CA ARG A 322 15.51 3.52 18.82
C ARG A 322 14.49 2.67 19.58
N GLU A 323 13.87 3.22 20.63
CA GLU A 323 12.82 2.55 21.40
C GLU A 323 11.60 2.19 20.51
N THR A 324 11.15 3.14 19.69
CA THR A 324 10.06 2.92 18.74
C THR A 324 10.40 1.80 17.76
N MET A 325 11.61 1.79 17.20
CA MET A 325 12.03 0.77 16.25
C MET A 325 12.12 -0.62 16.89
N ARG A 326 12.71 -0.72 18.09
CA ARG A 326 12.76 -2.00 18.82
C ARG A 326 11.37 -2.54 19.13
N LEU A 327 10.46 -1.67 19.55
CA LEU A 327 9.07 -2.07 19.83
C LEU A 327 8.36 -2.50 18.55
N LEU A 328 8.49 -1.73 17.45
CA LEU A 328 7.90 -2.06 16.17
C LEU A 328 8.38 -3.41 15.67
N LEU A 329 9.70 -3.66 15.63
CA LEU A 329 10.27 -4.93 15.19
C LEU A 329 9.80 -6.10 16.06
N LYS A 330 9.73 -5.92 17.37
CA LYS A 330 9.24 -6.95 18.29
C LYS A 330 7.77 -7.29 18.01
N VAL A 331 6.91 -6.29 17.85
CA VAL A 331 5.48 -6.50 17.61
C VAL A 331 5.23 -7.10 16.23
N THR A 332 5.88 -6.58 15.18
CA THR A 332 5.72 -7.13 13.82
C THR A 332 6.24 -8.56 13.73
N PHE A 333 7.38 -8.86 14.34
CA PHE A 333 7.92 -10.22 14.39
C PHE A 333 6.99 -11.19 15.13
N CYS A 334 6.47 -10.80 16.30
CA CYS A 334 5.54 -11.64 17.06
C CYS A 334 4.25 -11.94 16.26
N ILE A 335 3.63 -10.93 15.67
CA ILE A 335 2.40 -11.11 14.87
C ILE A 335 2.70 -11.98 13.64
N ALA A 336 3.79 -11.68 12.92
CA ALA A 336 4.18 -12.47 11.74
C ALA A 336 4.52 -13.92 12.08
N SER A 337 5.12 -14.17 13.25
CA SER A 337 5.42 -15.54 13.72
C SER A 337 4.18 -16.31 14.10
N ILE A 338 3.17 -15.66 14.70
CA ILE A 338 1.87 -16.28 14.96
C ILE A 338 1.19 -16.68 13.65
N LEU A 339 1.15 -15.76 12.68
CA LEU A 339 0.57 -16.03 11.36
C LEU A 339 1.37 -17.09 10.59
N PHE A 340 2.69 -17.08 10.70
CA PHE A 340 3.54 -18.15 10.15
C PHE A 340 3.13 -19.53 10.66
N VAL A 341 2.96 -19.68 11.99
CA VAL A 341 2.51 -20.96 12.58
C VAL A 341 1.15 -21.37 12.03
N ILE A 342 0.20 -20.44 11.95
CA ILE A 342 -1.15 -20.69 11.41
C ILE A 342 -1.04 -21.18 9.94
N PHE A 343 -0.25 -20.52 9.11
CA PHE A 343 -0.07 -20.86 7.70
C PHE A 343 0.69 -22.19 7.48
N GLN A 344 1.57 -22.57 8.40
CA GLN A 344 2.28 -23.85 8.34
C GLN A 344 1.44 -25.02 8.83
N VAL A 345 0.61 -24.81 9.85
CA VAL A 345 -0.19 -25.88 10.49
C VAL A 345 -1.51 -26.12 9.74
N PHE A 346 -2.20 -25.04 9.32
CA PHE A 346 -3.54 -25.07 8.75
C PHE A 346 -3.62 -24.64 7.26
N PRO A 347 -2.65 -24.93 6.38
CA PRO A 347 -2.69 -24.40 5.02
C PRO A 347 -3.87 -24.93 4.22
N ARG A 348 -4.20 -26.23 4.33
CA ARG A 348 -5.32 -26.84 3.61
C ARG A 348 -6.65 -26.24 4.00
N GLN A 349 -6.90 -26.04 5.30
CA GLN A 349 -8.12 -25.43 5.81
C GLN A 349 -8.29 -23.98 5.34
N ILE A 350 -7.18 -23.22 5.29
CA ILE A 350 -7.20 -21.84 4.80
C ILE A 350 -7.50 -21.80 3.31
N ILE A 351 -6.87 -22.67 2.53
CA ILE A 351 -7.07 -22.73 1.07
C ILE A 351 -8.49 -23.17 0.73
N SER A 352 -9.07 -24.12 1.49
CA SER A 352 -10.44 -24.59 1.27
C SER A 352 -11.51 -23.52 1.50
N LEU A 353 -11.20 -22.42 2.21
CA LEU A 353 -12.10 -21.27 2.32
C LEU A 353 -12.29 -20.52 0.99
N PHE A 354 -11.39 -20.71 0.04
CA PHE A 354 -11.42 -20.04 -1.28
C PHE A 354 -12.02 -20.89 -2.40
N GLY A 355 -12.37 -22.12 -2.13
CA GLY A 355 -13.03 -23.03 -3.07
C GLY A 355 -12.68 -24.49 -2.88
N GLU A 356 -13.42 -25.33 -3.63
CA GLU A 356 -13.20 -26.77 -3.73
C GLU A 356 -12.22 -27.05 -4.87
N GLY A 357 -11.55 -28.21 -4.82
CA GLY A 357 -10.61 -28.63 -5.84
C GLY A 357 -10.22 -30.09 -5.66
N GLU A 358 -9.58 -30.66 -6.68
CA GLU A 358 -9.03 -32.02 -6.65
C GLU A 358 -7.85 -32.13 -5.66
N GLU A 359 -7.51 -33.35 -5.27
CA GLU A 359 -6.39 -33.61 -4.33
C GLU A 359 -5.06 -33.07 -4.88
N LEU A 360 -4.85 -33.11 -6.21
CA LEU A 360 -3.68 -32.55 -6.87
C LEU A 360 -3.55 -31.04 -6.64
N TYR A 361 -4.68 -30.31 -6.71
CA TYR A 361 -4.75 -28.87 -6.41
C TYR A 361 -4.38 -28.59 -4.95
N PHE A 362 -4.98 -29.30 -3.98
CA PHE A 362 -4.71 -29.08 -2.56
C PHE A 362 -3.27 -29.44 -2.18
N SER A 363 -2.71 -30.50 -2.76
CA SER A 363 -1.32 -30.91 -2.57
C SER A 363 -0.35 -29.79 -3.00
N PHE A 364 -0.52 -29.28 -4.21
CA PHE A 364 0.30 -28.18 -4.71
C PHE A 364 0.08 -26.90 -3.91
N ALA A 365 -1.16 -26.51 -3.62
CA ALA A 365 -1.50 -25.29 -2.91
C ALA A 365 -0.94 -25.27 -1.49
N THR A 366 -1.03 -26.38 -0.76
CA THR A 366 -0.46 -26.53 0.58
C THR A 366 1.06 -26.36 0.55
N ARG A 367 1.73 -27.01 -0.39
CA ARG A 367 3.18 -26.93 -0.57
C ARG A 367 3.59 -25.51 -0.95
N TYR A 368 2.91 -24.90 -1.95
CA TYR A 368 3.16 -23.55 -2.39
C TYR A 368 3.04 -22.55 -1.23
N MET A 369 1.95 -22.59 -0.48
CA MET A 369 1.69 -21.68 0.63
C MET A 369 2.77 -21.81 1.73
N ARG A 370 3.14 -23.03 2.10
CA ARG A 370 4.18 -23.28 3.12
C ARG A 370 5.52 -22.70 2.71
N ILE A 371 5.93 -22.89 1.46
CA ILE A 371 7.22 -22.41 0.96
C ILE A 371 7.20 -20.90 0.75
N PHE A 372 6.16 -20.38 0.11
CA PHE A 372 6.04 -18.93 -0.20
C PHE A 372 6.04 -18.08 1.07
N LEU A 373 5.37 -18.52 2.15
CA LEU A 373 5.26 -17.80 3.42
C LEU A 373 6.31 -18.23 4.46
N LEU A 374 7.36 -18.99 4.06
CA LEU A 374 8.37 -19.55 4.97
C LEU A 374 9.06 -18.47 5.81
N PHE A 375 9.47 -17.37 5.19
CA PHE A 375 10.18 -16.26 5.84
C PHE A 375 9.33 -15.00 6.00
N ILE A 376 8.01 -15.16 6.16
CA ILE A 376 7.08 -14.06 6.34
C ILE A 376 7.44 -13.14 7.53
N SER A 377 8.03 -13.70 8.59
CA SER A 377 8.51 -12.94 9.74
C SER A 377 9.71 -12.06 9.39
N LEU A 378 10.62 -12.54 8.55
CA LEU A 378 11.77 -11.75 8.06
C LEU A 378 11.30 -10.65 7.11
N ASN A 379 10.33 -10.98 6.24
CA ASN A 379 9.70 -10.00 5.36
C ASN A 379 9.06 -8.84 6.14
N SER A 380 8.37 -9.12 7.25
CA SER A 380 7.76 -8.08 8.09
C SER A 380 8.78 -7.10 8.67
N ILE A 381 9.95 -7.60 9.06
CA ILE A 381 11.07 -6.79 9.54
C ILE A 381 11.64 -5.94 8.40
N GLN A 382 11.85 -6.54 7.22
CA GLN A 382 12.37 -5.84 6.04
C GLN A 382 11.45 -4.67 5.65
N VAL A 383 10.12 -4.88 5.59
CA VAL A 383 9.12 -3.83 5.30
C VAL A 383 9.18 -2.71 6.34
N SER A 384 9.32 -3.07 7.63
CA SER A 384 9.42 -2.09 8.73
C SER A 384 10.67 -1.21 8.59
N ILE A 385 11.81 -1.79 8.23
CA ILE A 385 13.07 -1.07 8.03
C ILE A 385 13.03 -0.20 6.77
N ALA A 386 12.49 -0.71 5.67
CA ALA A 386 12.38 0.03 4.42
C ALA A 386 11.58 1.33 4.58
N THR A 387 10.52 1.30 5.39
CA THR A 387 9.63 2.45 5.63
C THR A 387 10.17 3.40 6.71
N PHE A 388 11.02 2.91 7.61
CA PHE A 388 11.69 3.71 8.63
C PHE A 388 12.57 4.80 8.02
N PHE A 389 13.40 4.46 7.02
CA PHE A 389 14.37 5.40 6.47
C PHE A 389 13.73 6.66 5.86
N PRO A 390 12.70 6.60 5.02
CA PRO A 390 12.00 7.79 4.54
C PRO A 390 11.40 8.62 5.69
N SER A 391 10.90 7.98 6.74
CA SER A 391 10.31 8.65 7.89
C SER A 391 11.31 9.52 8.66
N ILE A 392 12.60 9.14 8.65
CA ILE A 392 13.69 9.92 9.26
C ILE A 392 14.44 10.81 8.25
N GLY A 393 13.90 10.99 7.03
CA GLY A 393 14.48 11.85 6.00
C GLY A 393 15.59 11.21 5.15
N LYS A 394 15.84 9.90 5.28
CA LYS A 394 16.88 9.15 4.55
C LYS A 394 16.29 8.33 3.40
N ALA A 395 15.60 9.01 2.48
CA ALA A 395 14.84 8.43 1.38
C ALA A 395 15.63 7.42 0.53
N ILE A 396 16.88 7.73 0.18
CA ILE A 396 17.74 6.88 -0.65
C ILE A 396 17.97 5.52 0.03
N LYS A 397 18.22 5.49 1.34
CA LYS A 397 18.39 4.23 2.07
C LYS A 397 17.10 3.39 2.05
N GLY A 398 15.94 4.01 2.22
CA GLY A 398 14.66 3.33 2.12
C GLY A 398 14.38 2.77 0.73
N ALA A 399 14.65 3.56 -0.31
CA ALA A 399 14.57 3.14 -1.70
C ALA A 399 15.50 1.95 -1.99
N THR A 400 16.75 2.01 -1.53
CA THR A 400 17.72 0.92 -1.73
C THR A 400 17.24 -0.39 -1.09
N VAL A 401 16.72 -0.34 0.16
CA VAL A 401 16.20 -1.54 0.83
C VAL A 401 14.97 -2.11 0.11
N SER A 402 14.07 -1.25 -0.39
CA SER A 402 12.89 -1.69 -1.14
C SER A 402 13.26 -2.26 -2.51
N LEU A 403 14.16 -1.58 -3.25
CA LEU A 403 14.65 -2.02 -4.56
C LEU A 403 15.45 -3.31 -4.48
N ALA A 404 16.28 -3.46 -3.44
CA ALA A 404 17.07 -4.68 -3.24
C ALA A 404 16.15 -5.92 -3.20
N LYS A 405 15.00 -5.83 -2.53
CA LYS A 405 14.06 -6.94 -2.49
C LYS A 405 13.46 -7.24 -3.86
N GLN A 406 12.88 -6.25 -4.54
CA GLN A 406 12.05 -6.49 -5.72
C GLN A 406 12.89 -6.66 -6.99
N ILE A 407 13.87 -5.79 -7.22
CA ILE A 407 14.62 -5.71 -8.47
C ILE A 407 15.95 -6.44 -8.37
N LEU A 408 16.68 -6.29 -7.25
CA LEU A 408 18.01 -6.87 -7.14
C LEU A 408 17.97 -8.39 -6.86
N PHE A 409 16.99 -8.85 -6.07
CA PHE A 409 16.90 -10.26 -5.68
C PHE A 409 15.72 -10.98 -6.34
N LEU A 410 14.47 -10.53 -6.13
CA LEU A 410 13.30 -11.31 -6.55
C LEU A 410 13.23 -11.48 -8.07
N PHE A 411 13.36 -10.38 -8.82
CA PHE A 411 13.25 -10.43 -10.27
C PHE A 411 14.33 -11.32 -10.92
N PRO A 412 15.63 -11.21 -10.60
CA PRO A 412 16.64 -12.14 -11.13
C PRO A 412 16.45 -13.57 -10.67
N LEU A 413 16.09 -13.82 -9.41
CA LEU A 413 15.86 -15.16 -8.91
C LEU A 413 14.68 -15.85 -9.60
N LEU A 414 13.61 -15.10 -9.92
CA LEU A 414 12.49 -15.59 -10.72
C LEU A 414 12.90 -16.01 -12.13
N LEU A 415 13.92 -15.39 -12.72
CA LEU A 415 14.41 -15.76 -14.04
C LEU A 415 15.44 -16.88 -14.01
N ILE A 416 16.22 -16.99 -12.92
CA ILE A 416 17.34 -17.93 -12.80
C ILE A 416 16.89 -19.27 -12.23
N LEU A 417 16.23 -19.26 -11.06
CA LEU A 417 15.88 -20.51 -10.35
C LEU A 417 14.99 -21.47 -11.16
N PRO A 418 14.00 -21.00 -11.94
CA PRO A 418 13.18 -21.90 -12.73
C PRO A 418 13.94 -22.65 -13.84
N ARG A 419 15.08 -22.13 -14.28
CA ARG A 419 15.93 -22.81 -15.26
C ARG A 419 16.55 -24.08 -14.70
N PHE A 420 16.79 -24.13 -13.37
CA PHE A 420 17.40 -25.26 -12.68
C PHE A 420 16.35 -26.16 -12.01
N PHE A 421 15.31 -25.58 -11.45
CA PHE A 421 14.32 -26.28 -10.61
C PHE A 421 12.91 -26.31 -11.22
N GLY A 422 12.73 -25.84 -12.46
CA GLY A 422 11.41 -25.81 -13.09
C GLY A 422 10.38 -24.98 -12.29
N LEU A 423 9.17 -25.50 -12.14
CA LEU A 423 8.08 -24.85 -11.40
C LEU A 423 8.48 -24.56 -9.93
N GLU A 424 9.21 -25.44 -9.29
CA GLU A 424 9.70 -25.27 -7.92
C GLU A 424 10.62 -24.06 -7.79
N GLY A 425 11.40 -23.75 -8.83
CA GLY A 425 12.27 -22.56 -8.86
C GLY A 425 11.49 -21.24 -8.74
N VAL A 426 10.27 -21.18 -9.30
CA VAL A 426 9.38 -20.00 -9.13
C VAL A 426 8.97 -19.87 -7.67
N ILE A 427 8.67 -20.99 -7.02
CA ILE A 427 8.23 -21.02 -5.62
C ILE A 427 9.36 -20.63 -4.68
N TYR A 428 10.59 -21.13 -4.91
CA TYR A 428 11.76 -20.86 -4.07
C TYR A 428 12.28 -19.41 -4.19
N ALA A 429 11.97 -18.69 -5.26
CA ALA A 429 12.45 -17.33 -5.47
C ALA A 429 12.06 -16.39 -4.32
N THR A 430 10.84 -16.51 -3.79
CA THR A 430 10.34 -15.63 -2.73
C THR A 430 11.06 -15.84 -1.39
N PRO A 431 11.15 -17.05 -0.81
CA PRO A 431 11.83 -17.21 0.47
C PRO A 431 13.33 -16.90 0.39
N VAL A 432 14.02 -17.24 -0.70
CA VAL A 432 15.43 -16.85 -0.88
C VAL A 432 15.58 -15.34 -0.91
N THR A 433 14.67 -14.65 -1.61
CA THR A 433 14.63 -13.18 -1.64
C THR A 433 14.39 -12.59 -0.26
N ASP A 434 13.45 -13.12 0.51
CA ASP A 434 13.13 -12.61 1.84
C ASP A 434 14.33 -12.69 2.79
N LEU A 435 15.11 -13.76 2.71
CA LEU A 435 16.33 -13.91 3.50
C LEU A 435 17.42 -12.89 3.09
N LEU A 436 17.66 -12.73 1.79
CA LEU A 436 18.65 -11.80 1.27
C LEU A 436 18.25 -10.34 1.55
N ALA A 437 16.99 -9.98 1.30
CA ALA A 437 16.47 -8.65 1.56
C ALA A 437 16.47 -8.29 3.04
N PHE A 438 16.14 -9.24 3.92
CA PHE A 438 16.28 -9.07 5.36
C PHE A 438 17.73 -8.77 5.75
N SER A 439 18.71 -9.53 5.22
CA SER A 439 20.13 -9.34 5.52
C SER A 439 20.61 -7.94 5.13
N VAL A 440 20.18 -7.44 3.97
CA VAL A 440 20.47 -6.06 3.55
C VAL A 440 19.80 -5.06 4.49
N ALA A 441 18.51 -5.23 4.77
CA ALA A 441 17.76 -4.30 5.61
C ALA A 441 18.35 -4.19 7.02
N ILE A 442 18.68 -5.31 7.66
CA ILE A 442 19.25 -5.32 9.02
C ILE A 442 20.64 -4.69 9.05
N THR A 443 21.46 -4.89 8.02
CA THR A 443 22.77 -4.26 7.88
C THR A 443 22.64 -2.74 7.83
N PHE A 444 21.72 -2.22 7.01
CA PHE A 444 21.44 -0.79 6.93
C PHE A 444 20.94 -0.23 8.28
N LEU A 445 20.07 -0.96 8.99
CA LEU A 445 19.57 -0.55 10.29
C LEU A 445 20.66 -0.50 11.36
N ILE A 446 21.49 -1.53 11.43
CA ILE A 446 22.62 -1.59 12.40
C ILE A 446 23.60 -0.45 12.10
N HIS A 447 23.95 -0.23 10.84
CA HIS A 447 24.82 0.89 10.45
C HIS A 447 24.21 2.23 10.86
N GLU A 448 22.91 2.44 10.62
CA GLU A 448 22.22 3.67 11.01
C GLU A 448 22.26 3.90 12.52
N PHE A 449 21.96 2.87 13.31
CA PHE A 449 21.94 3.00 14.77
C PHE A 449 23.31 3.21 15.40
N LYS A 450 24.38 2.69 14.77
CA LYS A 450 25.77 2.95 15.21
C LYS A 450 26.19 4.41 15.00
N HIS A 451 25.71 5.04 13.91
CA HIS A 451 26.06 6.42 13.57
C HIS A 451 25.04 7.45 14.08
N MET A 452 23.92 7.00 14.64
CA MET A 452 22.95 7.89 15.26
C MET A 452 23.51 8.38 16.61
N PRO A 453 23.52 9.70 16.86
CA PRO A 453 24.05 10.24 18.11
C PRO A 453 23.47 9.55 19.34
N LYS A 454 24.27 9.40 20.39
CA LYS A 454 23.79 9.01 21.72
C LYS A 454 23.25 10.28 22.36
N ASP A 455 22.04 10.21 22.94
CA ASP A 455 21.43 11.32 23.69
C ASP A 455 22.24 11.58 24.96
#